data_1f60d00a244d2eea25dc0bef6d9c4638
#
_entry.id   1f60d00a244d2eea25dc0bef6d9c4638
#
_cell.length_a   1.000
_cell.length_b   1.000
_cell.length_c   1.000
_cell.angle_alpha   90.00
_cell.angle_beta   90.00
_cell.angle_gamma   90.00
#
_symmetry.space_group_name_H-M   'P 1'
#
loop_
_entity.id
_entity.type
_entity.pdbx_description
1 polymer ?
#
loop_
_entity_poly.entity_id
_entity_poly.type
_entity_poly.pdbx_seq_one_letter_code
_entity_poly.pdbx_strand_id
1 'polypeptide(L)'
;MHACTAPKVGFRARHLGFHKAVCSLMGWKSAEILNSQWVHQVLPNAETVALKEDFIIWPPVVVIHNSSIGNINPDGRVIVSIEELEAILKDMGFGGKTKVCRGKPANQSIMVVKFSGTFSGLQEAERLHKFFSGNERGRTELKQVTPKNNSNADDKTQKANKVERVLYGYMGIAEDLDKLDFETKKWCSVRSKKEI
;
A
#
# COMPACT_ATOMS: atom_id res chain seq x y z
N MET A 1 -23.74 15.28 -13.37
CA MET A 1 -24.00 16.60 -14.01
C MET A 1 -23.69 17.82 -13.14
N HIS A 2 -23.58 17.74 -11.82
CA HIS A 2 -23.39 18.94 -10.97
C HIS A 2 -22.03 19.65 -11.09
N ALA A 3 -20.95 18.95 -11.48
CA ALA A 3 -19.62 19.55 -11.52
C ALA A 3 -19.46 20.68 -12.56
N CYS A 4 -20.12 20.55 -13.72
CA CYS A 4 -20.02 21.53 -14.81
C CYS A 4 -20.98 22.73 -14.65
N THR A 5 -22.03 22.58 -13.82
CA THR A 5 -23.08 23.60 -13.63
C THR A 5 -22.94 24.38 -12.33
N ALA A 6 -21.92 24.08 -11.52
CA ALA A 6 -21.70 24.79 -10.26
C ALA A 6 -21.43 26.28 -10.51
N PRO A 7 -22.19 27.20 -9.88
CA PRO A 7 -22.15 28.65 -10.20
C PRO A 7 -20.81 29.30 -9.77
N LYS A 8 -20.12 28.75 -8.79
CA LYS A 8 -18.83 29.27 -8.30
C LYS A 8 -17.65 28.44 -8.81
N VAL A 9 -16.63 29.09 -9.38
CA VAL A 9 -15.44 28.46 -9.95
C VAL A 9 -14.74 27.51 -8.96
N GLY A 10 -14.63 27.92 -7.69
CA GLY A 10 -14.01 27.07 -6.66
C GLY A 10 -14.77 25.77 -6.36
N PHE A 11 -16.10 25.80 -6.41
CA PHE A 11 -16.92 24.58 -6.27
C PHE A 11 -16.79 23.67 -7.49
N ARG A 12 -16.72 24.26 -8.69
CA ARG A 12 -16.53 23.50 -9.92
C ARG A 12 -15.20 22.74 -9.88
N ALA A 13 -14.11 23.38 -9.49
CA ALA A 13 -12.80 22.74 -9.37
C ALA A 13 -12.82 21.58 -8.36
N ARG A 14 -13.46 21.76 -7.19
CA ARG A 14 -13.61 20.70 -6.18
C ARG A 14 -14.42 19.52 -6.71
N HIS A 15 -15.55 19.77 -7.38
CA HIS A 15 -16.37 18.70 -7.94
C HIS A 15 -15.66 17.95 -9.07
N LEU A 16 -14.93 18.65 -9.93
CA LEU A 16 -14.14 18.02 -10.99
C LEU A 16 -13.00 17.19 -10.42
N GLY A 17 -12.29 17.72 -9.41
CA GLY A 17 -11.25 16.98 -8.69
C GLY A 17 -11.78 15.71 -8.02
N PHE A 18 -12.93 15.82 -7.34
CA PHE A 18 -13.58 14.67 -6.73
C PHE A 18 -14.02 13.64 -7.77
N HIS A 19 -14.65 14.08 -8.86
CA HIS A 19 -15.03 13.20 -9.96
C HIS A 19 -13.82 12.48 -10.56
N LYS A 20 -12.73 13.20 -10.84
CA LYS A 20 -11.49 12.63 -11.33
C LYS A 20 -10.91 11.58 -10.37
N ALA A 21 -10.92 11.88 -9.08
CA ALA A 21 -10.45 10.94 -8.05
C ALA A 21 -11.30 9.66 -8.02
N VAL A 22 -12.63 9.79 -8.05
CA VAL A 22 -13.55 8.64 -8.10
C VAL A 22 -13.32 7.81 -9.37
N CYS A 23 -13.20 8.45 -10.55
CA CYS A 23 -12.90 7.74 -11.79
C CYS A 23 -11.58 6.96 -11.69
N SER A 24 -10.53 7.58 -11.16
CA SER A 24 -9.24 6.91 -10.97
C SER A 24 -9.34 5.69 -10.05
N LEU A 25 -10.06 5.81 -8.93
CA LEU A 25 -10.27 4.70 -7.98
C LEU A 25 -11.08 3.55 -8.63
N MET A 26 -12.05 3.88 -9.47
CA MET A 26 -12.90 2.90 -10.17
C MET A 26 -12.23 2.33 -11.44
N GLY A 27 -11.06 2.82 -11.83
CA GLY A 27 -10.41 2.43 -13.07
C GLY A 27 -11.11 2.96 -14.32
N TRP A 28 -11.79 4.08 -14.22
CA TRP A 28 -12.48 4.73 -15.34
C TRP A 28 -11.65 5.90 -15.88
N LYS A 29 -11.68 6.09 -17.21
CA LYS A 29 -11.20 7.35 -17.77
C LYS A 29 -12.07 8.48 -17.26
N SER A 30 -11.45 9.57 -16.82
CA SER A 30 -12.16 10.82 -16.58
C SER A 30 -12.73 11.29 -17.92
N ALA A 31 -14.03 11.16 -18.11
CA ALA A 31 -14.67 11.50 -19.36
C ALA A 31 -14.57 13.01 -19.62
N GLU A 32 -13.91 13.39 -20.72
CA GLU A 32 -14.18 14.66 -21.36
C GLU A 32 -15.56 14.59 -21.98
N ILE A 33 -16.34 15.65 -21.81
CA ILE A 33 -17.71 15.73 -22.31
C ILE A 33 -17.66 15.86 -23.82
N LEU A 34 -17.67 14.75 -24.51
CA LEU A 34 -17.93 14.69 -25.95
C LEU A 34 -19.39 14.25 -26.13
N ASN A 35 -20.21 15.16 -26.63
CA ASN A 35 -21.58 14.90 -27.09
C ASN A 35 -22.58 14.35 -26.06
N SER A 36 -22.79 15.03 -24.90
CA SER A 36 -23.93 14.80 -23.97
C SER A 36 -24.12 13.37 -23.41
N GLN A 37 -23.31 12.40 -23.78
CA GLN A 37 -23.38 11.05 -23.25
C GLN A 37 -22.14 10.74 -22.40
N TRP A 38 -22.38 10.39 -21.15
CA TRP A 38 -21.36 9.91 -20.22
C TRP A 38 -21.04 8.45 -20.56
N VAL A 39 -20.01 8.23 -21.37
CA VAL A 39 -19.49 6.89 -21.62
C VAL A 39 -18.33 6.66 -20.66
N HIS A 40 -18.53 5.81 -19.67
CA HIS A 40 -17.46 5.36 -18.78
C HIS A 40 -16.59 4.36 -19.53
N GLN A 41 -15.47 4.82 -20.08
CA GLN A 41 -14.47 3.92 -20.62
C GLN A 41 -13.65 3.34 -19.47
N VAL A 42 -13.59 2.01 -19.39
CA VAL A 42 -12.74 1.30 -18.44
C VAL A 42 -11.29 1.43 -18.91
N LEU A 43 -10.41 1.84 -18.01
CA LEU A 43 -8.99 1.90 -18.29
C LEU A 43 -8.40 0.47 -18.40
N PRO A 44 -7.39 0.24 -19.25
CA PRO A 44 -6.61 -1.00 -19.21
C PRO A 44 -6.09 -1.25 -17.81
N ASN A 45 -6.03 -2.53 -17.39
CA ASN A 45 -5.63 -2.90 -16.04
C ASN A 45 -4.26 -2.32 -15.64
N ALA A 46 -3.29 -2.34 -16.55
CA ALA A 46 -1.96 -1.77 -16.31
C ALA A 46 -2.01 -0.26 -16.03
N GLU A 47 -2.83 0.50 -16.77
CA GLU A 47 -3.00 1.94 -16.59
C GLU A 47 -3.73 2.25 -15.27
N THR A 48 -4.71 1.45 -14.91
CA THR A 48 -5.40 1.55 -13.62
C THR A 48 -4.44 1.32 -12.45
N VAL A 49 -3.58 0.31 -12.54
CA VAL A 49 -2.57 0.02 -11.52
C VAL A 49 -1.58 1.17 -11.41
N ALA A 50 -1.06 1.66 -12.53
CA ALA A 50 -0.13 2.79 -12.55
C ALA A 50 -0.73 4.07 -11.93
N LEU A 51 -2.01 4.36 -12.20
CA LEU A 51 -2.71 5.47 -11.58
C LEU A 51 -2.87 5.31 -10.08
N LYS A 52 -3.18 4.11 -9.59
CA LYS A 52 -3.30 3.83 -8.16
C LYS A 52 -1.95 3.96 -7.45
N GLU A 53 -0.88 3.53 -8.07
CA GLU A 53 0.49 3.62 -7.54
C GLU A 53 1.05 5.04 -7.54
N ASP A 54 0.48 5.96 -8.34
CA ASP A 54 0.83 7.38 -8.32
C ASP A 54 0.33 8.08 -7.04
N PHE A 55 -0.80 7.63 -6.47
CA PHE A 55 -1.39 8.23 -5.26
C PHE A 55 -0.83 7.60 -3.99
N ILE A 56 0.28 8.13 -3.50
CA ILE A 56 0.93 7.65 -2.28
C ILE A 56 0.44 8.33 -1.02
N ILE A 57 0.60 7.65 0.10
CA ILE A 57 0.42 8.23 1.44
C ILE A 57 1.59 9.16 1.72
N TRP A 58 1.30 10.38 2.17
CA TRP A 58 2.30 11.39 2.51
C TRP A 58 2.16 11.85 3.98
N PRO A 59 3.23 11.91 4.79
CA PRO A 59 4.62 11.48 4.50
C PRO A 59 4.73 10.03 4.02
N PRO A 60 5.80 9.69 3.22
CA PRO A 60 5.90 8.37 2.63
C PRO A 60 5.93 7.27 3.68
N VAL A 61 5.21 6.19 3.41
CA VAL A 61 5.21 5.00 4.26
C VAL A 61 5.44 3.74 3.43
N VAL A 62 6.09 2.75 4.01
CA VAL A 62 6.17 1.39 3.46
C VAL A 62 5.41 0.46 4.40
N VAL A 63 4.44 -0.27 3.86
CA VAL A 63 3.65 -1.26 4.59
C VAL A 63 4.40 -2.58 4.51
N ILE A 64 4.65 -3.19 5.67
CA ILE A 64 5.32 -4.48 5.77
C ILE A 64 4.36 -5.50 6.37
N HIS A 65 4.20 -6.61 5.68
CA HIS A 65 3.45 -7.77 6.15
C HIS A 65 4.42 -8.86 6.58
N ASN A 66 4.23 -9.36 7.78
CA ASN A 66 4.90 -10.55 8.26
C ASN A 66 4.06 -11.77 7.89
N SER A 67 4.50 -12.54 6.92
CA SER A 67 3.86 -13.78 6.48
C SER A 67 4.59 -15.03 7.02
N SER A 68 5.42 -14.87 8.04
CA SER A 68 6.18 -15.97 8.61
C SER A 68 5.25 -17.00 9.25
N ILE A 69 5.43 -18.26 8.90
CA ILE A 69 4.73 -19.41 9.47
C ILE A 69 5.73 -20.17 10.33
N GLY A 70 5.42 -20.41 11.58
CA GLY A 70 6.29 -21.16 12.48
C GLY A 70 5.50 -21.96 13.53
N ASN A 71 6.06 -23.06 14.00
CA ASN A 71 5.43 -24.04 14.89
C ASN A 71 5.36 -23.62 16.38
N ILE A 72 5.54 -22.35 16.72
CA ILE A 72 5.76 -21.94 18.12
C ILE A 72 4.49 -21.46 18.84
N ASN A 73 3.44 -21.13 18.10
CA ASN A 73 2.15 -20.72 18.68
C ASN A 73 0.98 -21.53 18.11
N PRO A 74 -0.14 -21.69 18.84
CA PRO A 74 -1.33 -22.39 18.33
C PRO A 74 -1.87 -21.81 17.01
N ASP A 75 -1.55 -20.55 16.68
CA ASP A 75 -1.88 -19.93 15.41
C ASP A 75 -0.77 -20.07 14.33
N GLY A 76 0.34 -20.78 14.64
CA GLY A 76 1.41 -21.08 13.69
C GLY A 76 2.16 -19.86 13.11
N ARG A 77 2.01 -18.68 13.68
CA ARG A 77 2.62 -17.45 13.17
C ARG A 77 3.74 -16.94 14.07
N VAL A 78 4.90 -16.68 13.51
CA VAL A 78 5.98 -15.95 14.20
C VAL A 78 5.75 -14.47 14.00
N ILE A 79 5.45 -13.75 15.08
CA ILE A 79 5.29 -12.29 15.05
C ILE A 79 6.67 -11.65 15.19
N VAL A 80 7.08 -10.89 14.19
CA VAL A 80 8.29 -10.04 14.26
C VAL A 80 7.96 -8.84 15.16
N SER A 81 8.81 -8.53 16.13
CA SER A 81 8.63 -7.35 16.97
C SER A 81 9.04 -6.07 16.23
N ILE A 82 8.68 -4.90 16.77
CA ILE A 82 9.10 -3.61 16.19
C ILE A 82 10.63 -3.51 16.22
N GLU A 83 11.23 -3.88 17.34
CA GLU A 83 12.68 -3.83 17.57
C GLU A 83 13.43 -4.76 16.61
N GLU A 84 12.90 -5.96 16.37
CA GLU A 84 13.47 -6.89 15.39
C GLU A 84 13.38 -6.33 13.97
N LEU A 85 12.24 -5.71 13.60
CA LEU A 85 12.11 -5.11 12.28
C LEU A 85 13.05 -3.90 12.13
N GLU A 86 13.18 -3.06 13.15
CA GLU A 86 14.13 -1.95 13.14
C GLU A 86 15.59 -2.43 12.99
N ALA A 87 15.96 -3.53 13.66
CA ALA A 87 17.27 -4.14 13.48
C ALA A 87 17.48 -4.65 12.05
N ILE A 88 16.50 -5.36 11.48
CA ILE A 88 16.53 -5.83 10.09
C ILE A 88 16.68 -4.66 9.12
N LEU A 89 15.90 -3.61 9.28
CA LEU A 89 15.96 -2.42 8.42
C LEU A 89 17.33 -1.72 8.53
N LYS A 90 17.89 -1.66 9.73
CA LYS A 90 19.22 -1.09 9.95
C LYS A 90 20.30 -1.90 9.25
N ASP A 91 20.26 -3.22 9.35
CA ASP A 91 21.20 -4.13 8.68
C ASP A 91 21.11 -4.02 7.15
N MET A 92 19.92 -3.74 6.64
CA MET A 92 19.66 -3.45 5.22
C MET A 92 20.08 -2.03 4.79
N GLY A 93 20.58 -1.20 5.70
CA GLY A 93 20.99 0.18 5.43
C GLY A 93 19.86 1.20 5.42
N PHE A 94 18.70 0.90 6.05
CA PHE A 94 17.57 1.82 6.20
C PHE A 94 17.42 2.40 7.61
N GLY A 95 18.45 2.31 8.43
CA GLY A 95 18.44 2.75 9.84
C GLY A 95 18.49 4.26 10.08
N GLY A 96 18.17 5.09 9.08
CA GLY A 96 18.18 6.54 9.16
C GLY A 96 17.01 7.13 9.96
N LYS A 97 16.36 8.17 9.42
CA LYS A 97 15.21 8.85 10.05
C LYS A 97 13.88 8.11 9.77
N THR A 98 13.85 6.81 10.08
CA THR A 98 12.64 5.99 9.94
C THR A 98 12.02 5.73 11.31
N LYS A 99 10.70 5.57 11.34
CA LYS A 99 9.96 5.16 12.53
C LYS A 99 9.06 3.99 12.18
N VAL A 100 9.22 2.89 12.90
CA VAL A 100 8.36 1.71 12.75
C VAL A 100 7.19 1.80 13.71
N CYS A 101 5.99 1.47 13.26
CA CYS A 101 4.82 1.34 14.11
C CYS A 101 3.96 0.16 13.66
N ARG A 102 3.08 -0.31 14.55
CA ARG A 102 2.12 -1.36 14.21
C ARG A 102 1.01 -0.80 13.33
N GLY A 103 0.66 -1.56 12.30
CA GLY A 103 -0.48 -1.28 11.44
C GLY A 103 -1.77 -1.92 11.93
N LYS A 104 -2.82 -1.78 11.14
CA LYS A 104 -4.13 -2.39 11.38
C LYS A 104 -4.47 -3.39 10.27
N PRO A 105 -5.27 -4.41 10.57
CA PRO A 105 -5.67 -4.85 11.92
C PRO A 105 -4.47 -5.43 12.68
N ALA A 106 -4.46 -5.25 13.99
CA ALA A 106 -3.33 -5.62 14.85
C ALA A 106 -3.00 -7.13 14.83
N ASN A 107 -4.01 -7.97 14.52
CA ASN A 107 -3.88 -9.42 14.44
C ASN A 107 -3.25 -9.93 13.13
N GLN A 108 -3.02 -9.08 12.14
CA GLN A 108 -2.47 -9.48 10.82
C GLN A 108 -0.96 -9.26 10.71
N SER A 109 -0.26 -8.95 11.79
CA SER A 109 1.19 -8.71 11.78
C SER A 109 1.62 -7.68 10.73
N ILE A 110 0.82 -6.62 10.57
CA ILE A 110 1.12 -5.50 9.68
C ILE A 110 1.94 -4.48 10.45
N MET A 111 3.04 -4.04 9.84
CA MET A 111 3.86 -2.96 10.33
C MET A 111 3.97 -1.86 9.29
N VAL A 112 4.18 -0.64 9.75
CA VAL A 112 4.28 0.54 8.90
C VAL A 112 5.60 1.24 9.21
N VAL A 113 6.44 1.37 8.21
CA VAL A 113 7.69 2.13 8.27
C VAL A 113 7.41 3.52 7.73
N LYS A 114 7.56 4.54 8.59
CA LYS A 114 7.33 5.95 8.25
C LYS A 114 8.65 6.63 7.93
N PHE A 115 8.66 7.40 6.85
CA PHE A 115 9.79 8.20 6.41
C PHE A 115 9.52 9.70 6.61
N SER A 116 10.54 10.53 6.50
CA SER A 116 10.38 11.98 6.55
C SER A 116 9.56 12.49 5.37
N GLY A 117 8.74 13.55 5.58
CA GLY A 117 7.94 14.21 4.53
C GLY A 117 8.79 15.11 3.63
N THR A 118 9.88 14.57 3.11
CA THR A 118 10.86 15.26 2.24
C THR A 118 11.12 14.41 1.00
N PHE A 119 11.69 15.00 -0.04
CA PHE A 119 12.12 14.27 -1.23
C PHE A 119 13.10 13.14 -0.90
N SER A 120 14.05 13.38 0.02
CA SER A 120 14.96 12.34 0.50
C SER A 120 14.22 11.20 1.18
N GLY A 121 13.18 11.51 2.00
CA GLY A 121 12.36 10.46 2.61
C GLY A 121 11.57 9.64 1.58
N LEU A 122 11.10 10.27 0.50
CA LEU A 122 10.47 9.57 -0.60
C LEU A 122 11.45 8.63 -1.31
N GLN A 123 12.67 9.10 -1.59
CA GLN A 123 13.70 8.26 -2.22
C GLN A 123 14.05 7.04 -1.36
N GLU A 124 14.17 7.21 -0.04
CA GLU A 124 14.42 6.10 0.88
C GLU A 124 13.25 5.10 0.92
N ALA A 125 12.01 5.59 0.93
CA ALA A 125 10.83 4.74 0.88
C ALA A 125 10.74 3.96 -0.44
N GLU A 126 11.06 4.61 -1.57
CA GLU A 126 11.13 3.95 -2.88
C GLU A 126 12.25 2.91 -2.95
N ARG A 127 13.41 3.20 -2.34
CA ARG A 127 14.52 2.26 -2.27
C ARG A 127 14.10 0.99 -1.50
N LEU A 128 13.42 1.16 -0.37
CA LEU A 128 12.91 0.01 0.40
C LEU A 128 11.84 -0.77 -0.36
N HIS A 129 10.92 -0.07 -1.03
CA HIS A 129 9.92 -0.70 -1.89
C HIS A 129 10.58 -1.51 -3.02
N LYS A 130 11.56 -0.93 -3.71
CA LYS A 130 12.31 -1.62 -4.79
C LYS A 130 13.08 -2.83 -4.27
N PHE A 131 13.62 -2.76 -3.07
CA PHE A 131 14.28 -3.90 -2.44
C PHE A 131 13.31 -5.08 -2.29
N PHE A 132 12.12 -4.86 -1.75
CA PHE A 132 11.13 -5.92 -1.60
C PHE A 132 10.62 -6.44 -2.95
N SER A 133 10.26 -5.56 -3.88
CA SER A 133 9.77 -5.97 -5.20
C SER A 133 10.82 -6.69 -6.04
N GLY A 134 12.09 -6.28 -5.94
CA GLY A 134 13.20 -6.95 -6.63
C GLY A 134 13.53 -8.34 -6.06
N ASN A 135 13.12 -8.63 -4.83
CA ASN A 135 13.25 -9.95 -4.20
C ASN A 135 11.95 -10.77 -4.25
N GLU A 136 11.02 -10.45 -5.14
CA GLU A 136 9.73 -11.12 -5.26
C GLU A 136 8.91 -11.13 -3.96
N ARG A 137 9.02 -10.04 -3.19
CA ARG A 137 8.33 -9.85 -1.90
C ARG A 137 7.54 -8.55 -1.86
N GLY A 138 7.04 -8.14 -3.03
CA GLY A 138 6.23 -6.94 -3.19
C GLY A 138 4.74 -7.18 -2.92
N ARG A 139 3.93 -6.21 -3.34
CA ARG A 139 2.47 -6.23 -3.21
C ARG A 139 1.82 -7.36 -4.01
N THR A 140 2.32 -7.61 -5.21
CA THR A 140 1.78 -8.61 -6.14
C THR A 140 1.94 -10.02 -5.59
N GLU A 141 3.14 -10.32 -5.10
CA GLU A 141 3.50 -11.62 -4.55
C GLU A 141 2.73 -11.88 -3.24
N LEU A 142 2.59 -10.85 -2.39
CA LEU A 142 1.76 -10.96 -1.18
C LEU A 142 0.31 -11.36 -1.50
N LYS A 143 -0.28 -10.79 -2.56
CA LYS A 143 -1.65 -11.14 -2.99
C LYS A 143 -1.79 -12.59 -3.45
N GLN A 144 -0.71 -13.18 -3.95
CA GLN A 144 -0.70 -14.59 -4.39
C GLN A 144 -0.57 -15.56 -3.21
N VAL A 145 0.18 -15.16 -2.17
CA VAL A 145 0.43 -15.98 -0.97
C VAL A 145 -0.76 -15.95 0.00
N THR A 146 -1.57 -14.89 -0.02
CA THR A 146 -2.79 -14.82 0.81
C THR A 146 -3.80 -15.83 0.26
N PRO A 147 -4.11 -16.94 0.98
CA PRO A 147 -4.98 -17.97 0.45
C PRO A 147 -6.35 -17.37 0.19
N LYS A 148 -6.83 -17.49 -1.03
CA LYS A 148 -8.26 -17.47 -1.31
C LYS A 148 -8.84 -18.62 -0.49
N ASN A 149 -9.69 -18.32 0.49
CA ASN A 149 -10.45 -19.32 1.22
C ASN A 149 -11.23 -20.16 0.23
N ASN A 150 -10.61 -21.24 -0.24
CA ASN A 150 -11.30 -22.36 -0.88
C ASN A 150 -10.57 -23.64 -0.49
N SER A 151 -11.30 -24.40 0.32
CA SER A 151 -11.12 -25.80 0.62
C SER A 151 -10.48 -26.59 -0.51
N ASN A 152 -9.32 -27.16 -0.24
CA ASN A 152 -9.05 -28.59 -0.47
C ASN A 152 -7.70 -28.90 0.16
N ALA A 153 -7.75 -29.60 1.28
CA ALA A 153 -6.63 -30.28 1.88
C ALA A 153 -6.22 -31.41 0.95
N ASP A 154 -4.97 -31.44 0.57
CA ASP A 154 -4.12 -32.62 0.45
C ASP A 154 -2.87 -32.22 -0.31
N ASP A 155 -1.81 -31.88 0.40
CA ASP A 155 -0.51 -32.47 0.11
C ASP A 155 0.42 -32.30 1.32
N LYS A 156 0.70 -33.44 1.96
CA LYS A 156 1.66 -33.57 3.02
C LYS A 156 3.04 -33.69 2.38
N THR A 157 3.83 -32.63 2.46
CA THR A 157 5.28 -32.80 2.42
C THR A 157 5.89 -32.06 3.61
N GLN A 158 6.11 -32.83 4.65
CA GLN A 158 6.93 -32.48 5.78
C GLN A 158 8.35 -32.15 5.26
N LYS A 159 8.75 -30.89 5.37
CA LYS A 159 10.16 -30.52 5.47
C LYS A 159 10.39 -29.72 6.73
N ALA A 160 11.34 -30.24 7.51
CA ALA A 160 11.69 -29.92 8.87
C ALA A 160 12.02 -28.43 9.11
N ASN A 161 11.47 -27.89 10.21
CA ASN A 161 12.09 -27.00 11.19
C ASN A 161 13.09 -25.92 10.70
N LYS A 162 12.71 -25.07 9.77
CA LYS A 162 13.34 -23.75 9.66
C LYS A 162 12.21 -22.73 9.63
N VAL A 163 12.08 -21.98 10.73
CA VAL A 163 11.17 -20.83 10.76
C VAL A 163 11.68 -19.83 9.72
N GLU A 164 11.10 -19.83 8.54
CA GLU A 164 11.44 -18.88 7.51
C GLU A 164 10.65 -17.59 7.75
N ARG A 165 11.37 -16.55 8.14
CA ARG A 165 10.79 -15.21 8.32
C ARG A 165 10.61 -14.58 6.94
N VAL A 166 9.39 -14.60 6.44
CA VAL A 166 9.07 -14.00 5.13
C VAL A 166 8.37 -12.68 5.35
N LEU A 167 9.05 -11.59 5.01
CA LEU A 167 8.51 -10.23 5.04
C LEU A 167 8.19 -9.78 3.62
N TYR A 168 6.99 -9.23 3.43
CA TYR A 168 6.57 -8.56 2.21
C TYR A 168 6.47 -7.07 2.47
N GLY A 169 7.00 -6.24 1.57
CA GLY A 169 6.99 -4.80 1.74
C GLY A 169 6.64 -4.05 0.46
N TYR A 170 5.87 -2.98 0.59
CA TYR A 170 5.51 -2.15 -0.55
C TYR A 170 5.17 -0.72 -0.14
N MET A 171 5.33 0.23 -1.08
CA MET A 171 4.93 1.62 -0.89
C MET A 171 3.45 1.71 -0.54
N GLY A 172 3.13 2.43 0.51
CA GLY A 172 1.75 2.71 0.91
C GLY A 172 1.08 3.66 -0.07
N ILE A 173 -0.03 3.24 -0.64
CA ILE A 173 -0.87 4.03 -1.54
C ILE A 173 -2.20 4.39 -0.88
N ALA A 174 -3.03 5.17 -1.54
CA ALA A 174 -4.33 5.60 -1.01
C ALA A 174 -5.20 4.46 -0.46
N GLU A 175 -5.14 3.28 -1.10
CA GLU A 175 -5.89 2.09 -0.68
C GLU A 175 -5.41 1.49 0.66
N ASP A 176 -4.22 1.86 1.12
CA ASP A 176 -3.64 1.32 2.35
C ASP A 176 -3.87 2.22 3.59
N LEU A 177 -4.67 3.28 3.45
CA LEU A 177 -4.97 4.17 4.57
C LEU A 177 -5.64 3.47 5.75
N ASP A 178 -6.39 2.40 5.50
CA ASP A 178 -7.04 1.57 6.52
C ASP A 178 -6.03 0.72 7.33
N LYS A 179 -4.84 0.48 6.77
CA LYS A 179 -3.74 -0.23 7.43
C LYS A 179 -2.96 0.63 8.41
N LEU A 180 -3.16 1.95 8.40
CA LEU A 180 -2.52 2.86 9.32
C LEU A 180 -3.26 2.89 10.66
N ASP A 181 -2.50 3.08 11.75
CA ASP A 181 -3.08 3.43 13.04
C ASP A 181 -3.75 4.81 12.99
N PHE A 182 -4.65 5.09 13.96
CA PHE A 182 -5.44 6.31 13.98
C PHE A 182 -4.56 7.58 14.02
N GLU A 183 -3.51 7.57 14.83
CA GLU A 183 -2.62 8.72 14.99
C GLU A 183 -1.84 8.99 13.69
N THR A 184 -1.29 7.94 13.08
CA THR A 184 -0.60 8.08 11.79
C THR A 184 -1.55 8.59 10.70
N LYS A 185 -2.77 8.04 10.63
CA LYS A 185 -3.78 8.44 9.65
C LYS A 185 -4.18 9.91 9.76
N LYS A 186 -4.24 10.45 10.98
CA LYS A 186 -4.58 11.86 11.26
C LYS A 186 -3.58 12.85 10.63
N TRP A 187 -2.30 12.44 10.54
CA TRP A 187 -1.22 13.30 10.04
C TRP A 187 -0.82 13.00 8.60
N CYS A 188 -1.45 12.01 7.98
CA CYS A 188 -1.19 11.65 6.60
C CYS A 188 -2.17 12.31 5.63
N SER A 189 -1.70 12.53 4.43
CA SER A 189 -2.51 12.93 3.27
C SER A 189 -2.21 12.01 2.09
N VAL A 190 -3.04 12.00 1.07
CA VAL A 190 -2.74 11.32 -0.19
C VAL A 190 -2.25 12.36 -1.19
N ARG A 191 -1.14 12.08 -1.86
CA ARG A 191 -0.54 12.96 -2.86
C ARG A 191 -0.13 12.15 -4.10
N SER A 192 -0.23 12.78 -5.27
CA SER A 192 0.38 12.24 -6.48
C SER A 192 1.90 12.37 -6.40
N LYS A 193 2.63 11.32 -6.76
CA LYS A 193 4.10 11.36 -6.85
C LYS A 193 4.59 12.44 -7.81
N LYS A 194 3.79 12.77 -8.82
CA LYS A 194 4.12 13.80 -9.83
C LYS A 194 4.05 15.22 -9.28
N GLU A 195 3.40 15.41 -8.12
CA GLU A 195 3.21 16.72 -7.48
C GLU A 195 4.18 16.96 -6.32
N ILE A 196 5.04 15.99 -6.01
CA ILE A 196 6.06 16.04 -4.95
C ILE A 196 7.43 16.40 -5.53
#